data_ddca93da4fa8622e4b1d579d0a32c25b
#
_entry.id   ddca93da4fa8622e4b1d579d0a32c25b
#
_cell.length_a   1.000
_cell.length_b   1.000
_cell.length_c   1.000
_cell.angle_alpha   90.00
_cell.angle_beta   90.00
_cell.angle_gamma   90.00
#
_symmetry.space_group_name_H-M   'P 1'
#
loop_
_entity.id
_entity.type
_entity.pdbx_description
1 polymer ?
#
loop_
_entity_poly.entity_id
_entity_poly.type
_entity_poly.pdbx_seq_one_letter_code
_entity_poly.pdbx_strand_id
1 'polypeptide(L)'
;MKTIIDQINELSLIPVISLDRVEDALPVAKALCDGGLPCAEVTFRKPRAEECIKIMQENFPDMLVGAGTVLTLEQVDLAIKAGAKFIVSPGLNTNVVKYCIEKKIPVFPGCANPSDIEAALELGLTTVKFFPAEVMGGTGMLKAISAPYPMMKFIPTGGISRKNIISYLKNKNVVACGGSFMIDQEKIKNGQFDVITKLTKEAMEQINEFKNPVKEETFTKQESNVKNENKKVVTFGEIMLRLAPEGYYRFLQADKYGATYGGGEANVAVSLANFGLESMYVTKLPTHEIGQAGVNSLRRFGVDTSMITRGGERVGIYYLEKGASQRPSKVIYDRAGSAIAMAKREDFNWDKIFEGAGWFHFTGITPALSDELAGICEESCKAAKARNITISCDLNYRNKLWSKEKAGEVMAKLCQYVDVCIANEEDAADVFNIKADGTDVTSGKVNHEGYKEVARKLTERFHFEKVAITLRTSLSANDNNWAAMLYDGSDYYFSKEYKIHIVDRVGGGDSFGAGLIYSCLQNASPQDIIEFAVAASCLKHSIEGDFNMITVDEVKKLAGGDSSGRVQR
;
A
#
# COMPACT_ATOMS: atom_id res chain seq x y z
N MET A 1 -37.96 -8.80 17.17
CA MET A 1 -37.18 -9.62 16.24
C MET A 1 -36.28 -8.69 15.42
N LYS A 2 -35.04 -9.10 15.16
CA LYS A 2 -34.13 -8.36 14.27
C LYS A 2 -34.69 -8.36 12.84
N THR A 3 -34.54 -7.25 12.13
CA THR A 3 -34.91 -7.21 10.70
C THR A 3 -33.94 -8.06 9.87
N ILE A 4 -34.32 -8.41 8.63
CA ILE A 4 -33.42 -9.11 7.68
C ILE A 4 -32.15 -8.30 7.41
N ILE A 5 -32.27 -6.97 7.32
CA ILE A 5 -31.13 -6.05 7.12
C ILE A 5 -30.18 -6.10 8.33
N ASP A 6 -30.73 -6.14 9.56
CA ASP A 6 -29.90 -6.25 10.77
C ASP A 6 -29.12 -7.57 10.79
N GLN A 7 -29.76 -8.68 10.41
CA GLN A 7 -29.11 -9.99 10.34
C GLN A 7 -28.00 -10.00 9.27
N ILE A 8 -28.26 -9.42 8.08
CA ILE A 8 -27.26 -9.27 7.00
C ILE A 8 -26.09 -8.42 7.48
N ASN A 9 -26.34 -7.32 8.17
CA ASN A 9 -25.30 -6.45 8.71
C ASN A 9 -24.43 -7.14 9.75
N GLU A 10 -25.03 -7.98 10.60
CA GLU A 10 -24.28 -8.79 11.57
C GLU A 10 -23.36 -9.78 10.89
N LEU A 11 -23.79 -10.43 9.81
CA LEU A 11 -22.96 -11.37 9.06
C LEU A 11 -21.92 -10.66 8.18
N SER A 12 -22.24 -9.47 7.64
CA SER A 12 -21.39 -8.65 6.77
C SER A 12 -20.95 -9.29 5.45
N LEU A 13 -21.35 -10.52 5.19
CA LEU A 13 -21.02 -11.26 3.98
C LEU A 13 -22.21 -12.13 3.56
N ILE A 14 -22.53 -12.09 2.27
CA ILE A 14 -23.57 -12.90 1.63
C ILE A 14 -22.89 -13.78 0.58
N PRO A 15 -22.81 -15.10 0.77
CA PRO A 15 -22.34 -16.03 -0.26
C PRO A 15 -23.29 -16.04 -1.45
N VAL A 16 -22.78 -15.68 -2.65
CA VAL A 16 -23.56 -15.75 -3.90
C VAL A 16 -23.30 -17.09 -4.56
N ILE A 17 -24.37 -17.91 -4.66
CA ILE A 17 -24.29 -19.32 -5.02
C ILE A 17 -25.04 -19.59 -6.32
N SER A 18 -24.46 -20.40 -7.19
CA SER A 18 -25.10 -20.95 -8.37
C SER A 18 -24.85 -22.46 -8.40
N LEU A 19 -25.86 -23.30 -8.19
CA LEU A 19 -25.72 -24.75 -8.14
C LEU A 19 -26.16 -25.39 -9.45
N ASP A 20 -25.36 -26.30 -9.97
CA ASP A 20 -25.69 -27.10 -11.17
C ASP A 20 -26.57 -28.31 -10.80
N ARG A 21 -26.46 -28.82 -9.58
CA ARG A 21 -27.18 -29.99 -9.06
C ARG A 21 -27.89 -29.64 -7.76
N VAL A 22 -29.12 -30.12 -7.61
CA VAL A 22 -29.94 -29.86 -6.41
C VAL A 22 -29.39 -30.58 -5.18
N GLU A 23 -28.81 -31.76 -5.37
CA GLU A 23 -28.20 -32.55 -4.31
C GLU A 23 -27.01 -31.85 -3.62
N ASP A 24 -26.40 -30.85 -4.29
CA ASP A 24 -25.31 -30.07 -3.69
C ASP A 24 -25.82 -29.00 -2.70
N ALA A 25 -27.12 -28.70 -2.70
CA ALA A 25 -27.70 -27.65 -1.84
C ALA A 25 -27.49 -27.93 -0.34
N LEU A 26 -27.78 -29.16 0.09
CA LEU A 26 -27.66 -29.55 1.49
C LEU A 26 -26.20 -29.52 2.02
N PRO A 27 -25.21 -30.13 1.32
CA PRO A 27 -23.83 -30.10 1.79
C PRO A 27 -23.20 -28.70 1.71
N VAL A 28 -23.59 -27.86 0.74
CA VAL A 28 -23.12 -26.45 0.68
C VAL A 28 -23.69 -25.65 1.84
N ALA A 29 -24.99 -25.76 2.15
CA ALA A 29 -25.60 -25.10 3.31
C ALA A 29 -24.90 -25.49 4.62
N LYS A 30 -24.66 -26.81 4.80
CA LYS A 30 -23.92 -27.32 5.94
C LYS A 30 -22.52 -26.70 6.04
N ALA A 31 -21.78 -26.67 4.94
CA ALA A 31 -20.42 -26.14 4.90
C ALA A 31 -20.36 -24.64 5.26
N LEU A 32 -21.35 -23.85 4.83
CA LEU A 32 -21.46 -22.43 5.19
C LEU A 32 -21.79 -22.26 6.69
N CYS A 33 -22.75 -23.03 7.21
CA CYS A 33 -23.11 -22.99 8.64
C CYS A 33 -21.94 -23.41 9.52
N ASP A 34 -21.26 -24.50 9.20
CA ASP A 34 -20.08 -25.01 9.92
C ASP A 34 -18.91 -24.00 9.85
N GLY A 35 -18.83 -23.21 8.78
CA GLY A 35 -17.89 -22.10 8.62
C GLY A 35 -18.28 -20.81 9.37
N GLY A 36 -19.42 -20.78 10.07
CA GLY A 36 -19.88 -19.63 10.85
C GLY A 36 -20.63 -18.57 10.03
N LEU A 37 -21.11 -18.89 8.81
CA LEU A 37 -21.84 -17.98 7.93
C LEU A 37 -23.19 -18.60 7.51
N PRO A 38 -24.22 -18.61 8.37
CA PRO A 38 -25.53 -19.17 8.06
C PRO A 38 -26.34 -18.24 7.12
N CYS A 39 -25.81 -18.01 5.92
CA CYS A 39 -26.41 -17.15 4.90
C CYS A 39 -26.10 -17.67 3.51
N ALA A 40 -27.02 -17.44 2.53
CA ALA A 40 -26.81 -17.74 1.13
C ALA A 40 -27.72 -16.90 0.22
N GLU A 41 -27.21 -16.36 -0.89
CA GLU A 41 -27.95 -15.85 -2.04
C GLU A 41 -27.91 -16.91 -3.16
N VAL A 42 -28.97 -17.74 -3.28
CA VAL A 42 -29.06 -18.77 -4.34
C VAL A 42 -29.60 -18.14 -5.61
N THR A 43 -28.81 -18.18 -6.68
CA THR A 43 -29.14 -17.44 -7.91
C THR A 43 -30.01 -18.22 -8.89
N PHE A 44 -31.03 -17.59 -9.44
CA PHE A 44 -31.91 -18.12 -10.53
C PHE A 44 -31.22 -18.14 -11.90
N ARG A 45 -29.88 -18.26 -11.91
CA ARG A 45 -29.08 -18.47 -13.14
C ARG A 45 -29.13 -19.90 -13.64
N LYS A 46 -29.48 -20.82 -12.75
CA LYS A 46 -29.56 -22.25 -13.04
C LYS A 46 -31.00 -22.74 -12.80
N PRO A 47 -31.45 -23.77 -13.55
CA PRO A 47 -32.75 -24.40 -13.32
C PRO A 47 -32.82 -24.97 -11.87
N ARG A 48 -34.05 -25.02 -11.32
CA ARG A 48 -34.33 -25.62 -10.00
C ARG A 48 -33.68 -24.90 -8.82
N ALA A 49 -33.35 -23.60 -8.96
CA ALA A 49 -32.83 -22.79 -7.86
C ALA A 49 -33.79 -22.76 -6.65
N GLU A 50 -35.11 -22.73 -6.91
CA GLU A 50 -36.14 -22.80 -5.89
C GLU A 50 -36.10 -24.10 -5.07
N GLU A 51 -35.76 -25.23 -5.67
CA GLU A 51 -35.60 -26.50 -4.95
C GLU A 51 -34.38 -26.45 -4.04
N CYS A 52 -33.27 -25.84 -4.51
CA CYS A 52 -32.10 -25.63 -3.65
C CYS A 52 -32.42 -24.76 -2.44
N ILE A 53 -33.17 -23.64 -2.63
CA ILE A 53 -33.61 -22.76 -1.55
C ILE A 53 -34.45 -23.56 -0.54
N LYS A 54 -35.42 -24.35 -1.04
CA LYS A 54 -36.31 -25.18 -0.21
C LYS A 54 -35.52 -26.16 0.64
N ILE A 55 -34.58 -26.90 0.04
CA ILE A 55 -33.73 -27.86 0.76
C ILE A 55 -32.92 -27.18 1.87
N MET A 56 -32.32 -26.02 1.55
CA MET A 56 -31.54 -25.27 2.56
C MET A 56 -32.43 -24.83 3.73
N GLN A 57 -33.62 -24.27 3.45
CA GLN A 57 -34.54 -23.80 4.51
C GLN A 57 -35.15 -24.90 5.34
N GLU A 58 -35.50 -26.04 4.73
CA GLU A 58 -36.07 -27.19 5.47
C GLU A 58 -35.05 -27.84 6.42
N ASN A 59 -33.76 -27.88 6.04
CA ASN A 59 -32.71 -28.50 6.82
C ASN A 59 -31.97 -27.55 7.77
N PHE A 60 -31.96 -26.23 7.44
CA PHE A 60 -31.35 -25.18 8.26
C PHE A 60 -32.32 -24.00 8.41
N PRO A 61 -33.37 -24.13 9.28
CA PRO A 61 -34.43 -23.11 9.40
C PRO A 61 -33.94 -21.74 9.84
N ASP A 62 -32.83 -21.70 10.60
CA ASP A 62 -32.20 -20.45 11.07
C ASP A 62 -31.26 -19.80 10.04
N MET A 63 -30.97 -20.49 8.95
CA MET A 63 -30.13 -19.96 7.88
C MET A 63 -30.88 -18.86 7.11
N LEU A 64 -30.20 -17.75 6.82
CA LEU A 64 -30.73 -16.64 6.05
C LEU A 64 -30.56 -16.91 4.54
N VAL A 65 -31.51 -17.63 3.94
CA VAL A 65 -31.46 -17.96 2.50
C VAL A 65 -32.29 -16.97 1.71
N GLY A 66 -31.67 -16.35 0.70
CA GLY A 66 -32.29 -15.44 -0.25
C GLY A 66 -32.22 -15.97 -1.69
N ALA A 67 -33.05 -15.41 -2.56
CA ALA A 67 -33.05 -15.68 -3.99
C ALA A 67 -32.34 -14.56 -4.76
N GLY A 68 -31.30 -14.90 -5.53
CA GLY A 68 -30.54 -13.97 -6.36
C GLY A 68 -30.86 -14.07 -7.85
N THR A 69 -30.52 -13.02 -8.60
CA THR A 69 -30.77 -12.96 -10.05
C THR A 69 -32.26 -13.14 -10.39
N VAL A 70 -33.14 -12.61 -9.55
CA VAL A 70 -34.58 -12.64 -9.77
C VAL A 70 -34.96 -11.53 -10.74
N LEU A 71 -35.60 -11.89 -11.88
CA LEU A 71 -35.89 -10.99 -13.00
C LEU A 71 -37.38 -10.83 -13.28
N THR A 72 -38.22 -11.76 -12.83
CA THR A 72 -39.67 -11.79 -13.13
C THR A 72 -40.50 -11.99 -11.86
N LEU A 73 -41.80 -11.67 -11.97
CA LEU A 73 -42.76 -11.82 -10.87
C LEU A 73 -42.96 -13.29 -10.52
N GLU A 74 -42.95 -14.18 -11.50
CA GLU A 74 -43.05 -15.62 -11.33
C GLU A 74 -41.88 -16.16 -10.51
N GLN A 75 -40.66 -15.65 -10.76
CA GLN A 75 -39.49 -16.02 -9.97
C GLN A 75 -39.57 -15.54 -8.50
N VAL A 76 -40.19 -14.37 -8.26
CA VAL A 76 -40.48 -13.90 -6.89
C VAL A 76 -41.43 -14.89 -6.20
N ASP A 77 -42.52 -15.31 -6.84
CA ASP A 77 -43.47 -16.27 -6.25
C ASP A 77 -42.84 -17.64 -6.00
N LEU A 78 -42.01 -18.15 -6.92
CA LEU A 78 -41.22 -19.38 -6.72
C LEU A 78 -40.27 -19.28 -5.52
N ALA A 79 -39.56 -18.16 -5.40
CA ALA A 79 -38.63 -17.92 -4.28
C ALA A 79 -39.35 -17.86 -2.94
N ILE A 80 -40.48 -17.14 -2.85
CA ILE A 80 -41.30 -17.06 -1.64
C ILE A 80 -41.85 -18.43 -1.27
N LYS A 81 -42.39 -19.19 -2.22
CA LYS A 81 -42.91 -20.56 -2.00
C LYS A 81 -41.81 -21.51 -1.52
N ALA A 82 -40.57 -21.33 -1.97
CA ALA A 82 -39.41 -22.08 -1.54
C ALA A 82 -38.89 -21.69 -0.15
N GLY A 83 -39.39 -20.59 0.44
CA GLY A 83 -39.01 -20.12 1.76
C GLY A 83 -37.89 -19.07 1.77
N ALA A 84 -37.60 -18.43 0.63
CA ALA A 84 -36.61 -17.35 0.59
C ALA A 84 -36.98 -16.21 1.55
N LYS A 85 -35.98 -15.69 2.28
CA LYS A 85 -36.14 -14.60 3.27
C LYS A 85 -35.93 -13.21 2.66
N PHE A 86 -35.26 -13.11 1.53
CA PHE A 86 -35.03 -11.88 0.78
C PHE A 86 -34.82 -12.16 -0.71
N ILE A 87 -35.00 -11.12 -1.52
CA ILE A 87 -34.85 -11.17 -2.99
C ILE A 87 -33.70 -10.24 -3.39
N VAL A 88 -32.90 -10.66 -4.38
CA VAL A 88 -31.84 -9.84 -4.98
C VAL A 88 -31.96 -9.88 -6.50
N SER A 89 -31.92 -8.72 -7.15
CA SER A 89 -31.91 -8.61 -8.61
C SER A 89 -30.62 -7.95 -9.11
N PRO A 90 -30.16 -8.24 -10.33
CA PRO A 90 -28.94 -7.65 -10.88
C PRO A 90 -29.07 -6.17 -11.25
N GLY A 91 -30.30 -5.69 -11.44
CA GLY A 91 -30.65 -4.30 -11.77
C GLY A 91 -31.94 -3.88 -11.11
N LEU A 92 -32.28 -2.59 -11.22
CA LEU A 92 -33.50 -2.00 -10.68
C LEU A 92 -34.67 -2.22 -11.65
N ASN A 93 -35.35 -3.34 -11.51
CA ASN A 93 -36.65 -3.55 -12.16
C ASN A 93 -37.76 -3.11 -11.23
N THR A 94 -38.40 -1.97 -11.55
CA THR A 94 -39.42 -1.33 -10.70
C THR A 94 -40.66 -2.23 -10.51
N ASN A 95 -41.02 -3.08 -11.48
CA ASN A 95 -42.16 -3.99 -11.35
C ASN A 95 -41.84 -5.10 -10.35
N VAL A 96 -40.65 -5.69 -10.43
CA VAL A 96 -40.19 -6.72 -9.46
C VAL A 96 -40.11 -6.12 -8.06
N VAL A 97 -39.55 -4.90 -7.93
CA VAL A 97 -39.41 -4.23 -6.62
C VAL A 97 -40.80 -3.95 -6.02
N LYS A 98 -41.71 -3.35 -6.76
CA LYS A 98 -43.09 -3.10 -6.31
C LYS A 98 -43.81 -4.36 -5.87
N TYR A 99 -43.66 -5.43 -6.64
CA TYR A 99 -44.23 -6.72 -6.30
C TYR A 99 -43.66 -7.34 -5.04
N CYS A 100 -42.33 -7.25 -4.84
CA CYS A 100 -41.69 -7.68 -3.58
C CYS A 100 -42.21 -6.88 -2.37
N ILE A 101 -42.40 -5.56 -2.52
CA ILE A 101 -42.96 -4.69 -1.47
C ILE A 101 -44.41 -5.11 -1.15
N GLU A 102 -45.25 -5.37 -2.15
CA GLU A 102 -46.61 -5.86 -1.98
C GLU A 102 -46.64 -7.20 -1.22
N LYS A 103 -45.76 -8.12 -1.61
CA LYS A 103 -45.58 -9.41 -0.94
C LYS A 103 -44.91 -9.32 0.43
N LYS A 104 -44.46 -8.15 0.87
CA LYS A 104 -43.75 -7.89 2.14
C LYS A 104 -42.47 -8.71 2.30
N ILE A 105 -41.76 -8.98 1.18
CA ILE A 105 -40.45 -9.63 1.19
C ILE A 105 -39.36 -8.59 0.92
N PRO A 106 -38.28 -8.50 1.74
CA PRO A 106 -37.17 -7.59 1.50
C PRO A 106 -36.54 -7.81 0.12
N VAL A 107 -36.20 -6.71 -0.58
CA VAL A 107 -35.60 -6.76 -1.91
C VAL A 107 -34.42 -5.82 -2.01
N PHE A 108 -33.31 -6.29 -2.60
CA PHE A 108 -32.06 -5.55 -2.81
C PHE A 108 -31.76 -5.50 -4.32
N PRO A 109 -32.33 -4.51 -5.05
CA PRO A 109 -32.08 -4.38 -6.49
C PRO A 109 -30.67 -3.84 -6.75
N GLY A 110 -30.08 -4.24 -7.89
CA GLY A 110 -28.82 -3.73 -8.38
C GLY A 110 -28.94 -2.28 -8.83
N CYS A 111 -28.10 -1.40 -8.26
CA CYS A 111 -27.98 0.02 -8.61
C CYS A 111 -26.52 0.34 -8.85
N ALA A 112 -26.21 1.06 -9.95
CA ALA A 112 -24.85 1.35 -10.35
C ALA A 112 -24.56 2.85 -10.54
N ASN A 113 -25.61 3.69 -10.53
CA ASN A 113 -25.52 5.12 -10.79
C ASN A 113 -26.54 5.91 -9.95
N PRO A 114 -26.44 7.26 -9.90
CA PRO A 114 -27.38 8.12 -9.17
C PRO A 114 -28.84 7.93 -9.53
N SER A 115 -29.19 7.78 -10.83
CA SER A 115 -30.58 7.63 -11.25
C SER A 115 -31.23 6.34 -10.74
N ASP A 116 -30.47 5.24 -10.67
CA ASP A 116 -30.95 4.00 -10.07
C ASP A 116 -31.22 4.15 -8.57
N ILE A 117 -30.36 4.90 -7.87
CA ILE A 117 -30.48 5.15 -6.43
C ILE A 117 -31.70 6.02 -6.14
N GLU A 118 -31.92 7.09 -6.93
CA GLU A 118 -33.08 7.95 -6.80
C GLU A 118 -34.38 7.20 -7.04
N ALA A 119 -34.43 6.36 -8.10
CA ALA A 119 -35.58 5.52 -8.36
C ALA A 119 -35.83 4.47 -7.24
N ALA A 120 -34.76 3.94 -6.63
CA ALA A 120 -34.89 3.06 -5.46
C ALA A 120 -35.44 3.82 -4.22
N LEU A 121 -35.01 5.06 -3.99
CA LEU A 121 -35.52 5.92 -2.93
C LEU A 121 -37.01 6.27 -3.13
N GLU A 122 -37.43 6.57 -4.35
CA GLU A 122 -38.84 6.80 -4.70
C GLU A 122 -39.73 5.58 -4.39
N LEU A 123 -39.17 4.38 -4.51
CA LEU A 123 -39.82 3.12 -4.13
C LEU A 123 -39.78 2.82 -2.64
N GLY A 124 -39.20 3.72 -1.81
CA GLY A 124 -39.07 3.57 -0.37
C GLY A 124 -37.96 2.62 0.08
N LEU A 125 -37.04 2.24 -0.79
CA LEU A 125 -35.91 1.40 -0.42
C LEU A 125 -34.81 2.20 0.29
N THR A 126 -34.23 1.61 1.32
CA THR A 126 -33.09 2.19 2.09
C THR A 126 -31.82 1.39 1.90
N THR A 127 -31.87 0.24 1.23
CA THR A 127 -30.72 -0.65 0.98
C THR A 127 -30.79 -1.20 -0.44
N VAL A 128 -29.69 -1.09 -1.17
CA VAL A 128 -29.55 -1.57 -2.55
C VAL A 128 -28.26 -2.38 -2.73
N LYS A 129 -28.26 -3.26 -3.73
CA LYS A 129 -27.05 -3.95 -4.19
C LYS A 129 -26.27 -2.99 -5.09
N PHE A 130 -25.00 -2.71 -4.79
CA PHE A 130 -24.09 -2.01 -5.69
C PHE A 130 -23.41 -3.05 -6.61
N PHE A 131 -23.79 -3.09 -7.90
CA PHE A 131 -23.37 -4.14 -8.83
C PHE A 131 -23.20 -3.63 -10.26
N PRO A 132 -22.12 -4.04 -10.99
CA PRO A 132 -20.98 -4.85 -10.54
C PRO A 132 -19.89 -4.00 -9.86
N ALA A 133 -19.60 -4.23 -8.57
CA ALA A 133 -18.87 -3.30 -7.71
C ALA A 133 -17.46 -2.95 -8.19
N GLU A 134 -16.58 -3.92 -8.40
CA GLU A 134 -15.18 -3.66 -8.80
C GLU A 134 -15.08 -3.03 -10.19
N VAL A 135 -15.85 -3.55 -11.15
CA VAL A 135 -15.84 -3.05 -12.54
C VAL A 135 -16.35 -1.61 -12.64
N MET A 136 -17.26 -1.21 -11.74
CA MET A 136 -17.81 0.15 -11.68
C MET A 136 -16.95 1.14 -10.90
N GLY A 137 -15.70 0.78 -10.53
CA GLY A 137 -14.77 1.66 -9.84
C GLY A 137 -14.61 1.40 -8.34
N GLY A 138 -15.13 0.29 -7.85
CA GLY A 138 -14.85 -0.24 -6.51
C GLY A 138 -15.24 0.69 -5.36
N THR A 139 -14.39 0.69 -4.33
CA THR A 139 -14.60 1.52 -3.13
C THR A 139 -14.58 3.03 -3.42
N GLY A 140 -13.83 3.46 -4.45
CA GLY A 140 -13.76 4.85 -4.88
C GLY A 140 -15.12 5.35 -5.40
N MET A 141 -15.74 4.59 -6.33
CA MET A 141 -17.07 4.90 -6.85
C MET A 141 -18.13 4.83 -5.77
N LEU A 142 -18.07 3.81 -4.91
CA LEU A 142 -19.02 3.67 -3.79
C LEU A 142 -18.94 4.84 -2.83
N LYS A 143 -17.74 5.34 -2.52
CA LYS A 143 -17.54 6.54 -1.69
C LYS A 143 -18.16 7.78 -2.35
N ALA A 144 -17.95 7.97 -3.65
CA ALA A 144 -18.50 9.09 -4.40
C ALA A 144 -20.04 9.07 -4.44
N ILE A 145 -20.64 7.91 -4.69
CA ILE A 145 -22.10 7.73 -4.70
C ILE A 145 -22.71 7.87 -3.31
N SER A 146 -22.05 7.36 -2.26
CA SER A 146 -22.57 7.44 -0.89
C SER A 146 -22.66 8.88 -0.36
N ALA A 147 -21.85 9.79 -0.87
CA ALA A 147 -21.78 11.16 -0.39
C ALA A 147 -23.11 11.94 -0.55
N PRO A 148 -23.76 11.97 -1.74
CA PRO A 148 -25.06 12.64 -1.91
C PRO A 148 -26.23 11.86 -1.30
N TYR A 149 -26.09 10.56 -1.02
CA TYR A 149 -27.15 9.69 -0.49
C TYR A 149 -26.79 9.06 0.87
N PRO A 150 -26.56 9.86 1.93
CA PRO A 150 -26.08 9.34 3.23
C PRO A 150 -27.07 8.40 3.92
N MET A 151 -28.38 8.45 3.54
CA MET A 151 -29.42 7.56 4.04
C MET A 151 -29.42 6.19 3.36
N MET A 152 -28.84 6.05 2.16
CA MET A 152 -28.81 4.79 1.42
C MET A 152 -27.72 3.87 1.97
N LYS A 153 -28.08 2.60 2.11
CA LYS A 153 -27.16 1.52 2.46
C LYS A 153 -26.86 0.65 1.24
N PHE A 154 -25.67 0.08 1.20
CA PHE A 154 -25.18 -0.64 0.04
C PHE A 154 -24.73 -2.06 0.39
N ILE A 155 -24.95 -2.98 -0.56
CA ILE A 155 -24.41 -4.35 -0.58
C ILE A 155 -23.55 -4.49 -1.83
N PRO A 156 -22.25 -4.09 -1.79
CA PRO A 156 -21.36 -4.25 -2.93
C PRO A 156 -21.21 -5.71 -3.31
N THR A 157 -21.39 -6.00 -4.62
CA THR A 157 -21.31 -7.35 -5.15
C THR A 157 -20.64 -7.33 -6.54
N GLY A 158 -19.84 -8.35 -6.84
CA GLY A 158 -19.08 -8.44 -8.10
C GLY A 158 -17.62 -8.02 -7.93
N GLY A 159 -16.70 -9.00 -8.00
CA GLY A 159 -15.28 -8.81 -7.77
C GLY A 159 -14.86 -8.77 -6.30
N ILE A 160 -15.79 -9.05 -5.36
CA ILE A 160 -15.47 -9.14 -3.93
C ILE A 160 -14.66 -10.40 -3.64
N SER A 161 -13.63 -10.24 -2.85
CA SER A 161 -12.67 -11.28 -2.45
C SER A 161 -12.17 -11.06 -1.02
N ARG A 162 -11.44 -12.01 -0.45
CA ARG A 162 -10.80 -11.82 0.86
C ARG A 162 -9.84 -10.62 0.90
N LYS A 163 -9.23 -10.25 -0.24
CA LYS A 163 -8.27 -9.15 -0.31
C LYS A 163 -8.93 -7.77 -0.20
N ASN A 164 -10.18 -7.61 -0.66
CA ASN A 164 -10.83 -6.31 -0.74
C ASN A 164 -12.08 -6.14 0.15
N ILE A 165 -12.64 -7.21 0.73
CA ILE A 165 -13.87 -7.15 1.52
C ILE A 165 -13.81 -6.14 2.66
N ILE A 166 -12.69 -6.10 3.40
CA ILE A 166 -12.54 -5.16 4.52
C ILE A 166 -12.51 -3.70 4.05
N SER A 167 -11.93 -3.43 2.88
CA SER A 167 -11.92 -2.07 2.32
C SER A 167 -13.33 -1.56 2.01
N TYR A 168 -14.24 -2.45 1.58
CA TYR A 168 -15.65 -2.13 1.41
C TYR A 168 -16.38 -1.93 2.75
N LEU A 169 -16.16 -2.84 3.72
CA LEU A 169 -16.81 -2.79 5.04
C LEU A 169 -16.39 -1.57 5.88
N LYS A 170 -15.26 -0.93 5.59
CA LYS A 170 -14.87 0.36 6.18
C LYS A 170 -15.80 1.52 5.81
N ASN A 171 -16.55 1.42 4.72
CA ASN A 171 -17.54 2.44 4.37
C ASN A 171 -18.80 2.26 5.24
N LYS A 172 -19.12 3.25 6.06
CA LYS A 172 -20.28 3.25 6.99
C LYS A 172 -21.65 3.03 6.33
N ASN A 173 -21.73 3.20 5.02
CA ASN A 173 -22.95 2.96 4.25
C ASN A 173 -23.01 1.51 3.71
N VAL A 174 -21.98 0.69 3.88
CA VAL A 174 -21.98 -0.73 3.52
C VAL A 174 -22.47 -1.55 4.69
N VAL A 175 -23.52 -2.34 4.48
CA VAL A 175 -24.08 -3.25 5.50
C VAL A 175 -23.52 -4.67 5.38
N ALA A 176 -23.21 -5.11 4.16
CA ALA A 176 -22.58 -6.39 3.89
C ALA A 176 -21.97 -6.37 2.48
N CYS A 177 -21.15 -7.36 2.15
CA CYS A 177 -20.66 -7.59 0.80
C CYS A 177 -21.21 -8.90 0.23
N GLY A 178 -21.59 -8.91 -1.06
CA GLY A 178 -21.94 -10.14 -1.77
C GLY A 178 -20.71 -10.73 -2.47
N GLY A 179 -20.36 -11.97 -2.16
CA GLY A 179 -19.17 -12.60 -2.73
C GLY A 179 -19.34 -14.09 -3.01
N SER A 180 -18.60 -14.60 -4.00
CA SER A 180 -18.59 -16.03 -4.35
C SER A 180 -17.23 -16.70 -4.12
N PHE A 181 -16.24 -16.00 -3.55
CA PHE A 181 -14.87 -16.47 -3.43
C PHE A 181 -14.70 -17.69 -2.50
N MET A 182 -15.66 -17.95 -1.59
CA MET A 182 -15.72 -19.17 -0.77
C MET A 182 -16.44 -20.32 -1.49
N ILE A 183 -17.18 -20.04 -2.57
CA ILE A 183 -18.01 -21.01 -3.31
C ILE A 183 -17.31 -21.37 -4.62
N ASP A 184 -16.40 -22.33 -4.55
CA ASP A 184 -15.68 -22.83 -5.72
C ASP A 184 -16.49 -23.96 -6.41
N GLN A 185 -16.89 -23.72 -7.66
CA GLN A 185 -17.69 -24.66 -8.45
C GLN A 185 -17.00 -25.99 -8.71
N GLU A 186 -15.67 -26.00 -8.89
CA GLU A 186 -14.93 -27.25 -9.06
C GLU A 186 -14.88 -28.06 -7.76
N LYS A 187 -14.77 -27.40 -6.62
CA LYS A 187 -14.80 -28.04 -5.31
C LYS A 187 -16.17 -28.67 -5.04
N ILE A 188 -17.26 -27.97 -5.37
CA ILE A 188 -18.62 -28.50 -5.27
C ILE A 188 -18.77 -29.76 -6.13
N LYS A 189 -18.38 -29.71 -7.41
CA LYS A 189 -18.46 -30.86 -8.34
C LYS A 189 -17.70 -32.08 -7.84
N ASN A 190 -16.57 -31.85 -7.16
CA ASN A 190 -15.71 -32.89 -6.61
C ASN A 190 -16.08 -33.33 -5.19
N GLY A 191 -17.18 -32.80 -4.61
CA GLY A 191 -17.62 -33.13 -3.25
C GLY A 191 -16.72 -32.62 -2.13
N GLN A 192 -15.86 -31.63 -2.39
CA GLN A 192 -14.87 -31.09 -1.44
C GLN A 192 -15.49 -29.96 -0.60
N PHE A 193 -16.53 -30.26 0.17
CA PHE A 193 -17.27 -29.26 0.97
C PHE A 193 -16.50 -28.79 2.21
N ASP A 194 -15.54 -29.57 2.69
CA ASP A 194 -14.59 -29.19 3.73
C ASP A 194 -13.76 -27.97 3.35
N VAL A 195 -13.40 -27.83 2.06
CA VAL A 195 -12.69 -26.65 1.54
C VAL A 195 -13.59 -25.42 1.62
N ILE A 196 -14.90 -25.55 1.30
CA ILE A 196 -15.87 -24.46 1.43
C ILE A 196 -15.99 -24.02 2.90
N THR A 197 -16.11 -24.98 3.82
CA THR A 197 -16.12 -24.71 5.27
C THR A 197 -14.89 -23.92 5.70
N LYS A 198 -13.70 -24.36 5.27
CA LYS A 198 -12.43 -23.69 5.59
C LYS A 198 -12.38 -22.25 5.06
N LEU A 199 -12.68 -22.04 3.77
CA LEU A 199 -12.68 -20.71 3.15
C LEU A 199 -13.70 -19.77 3.80
N THR A 200 -14.87 -20.30 4.18
CA THR A 200 -15.91 -19.55 4.89
C THR A 200 -15.44 -19.14 6.26
N LYS A 201 -14.87 -20.07 7.03
CA LYS A 201 -14.32 -19.80 8.37
C LYS A 201 -13.24 -18.72 8.33
N GLU A 202 -12.28 -18.83 7.42
CA GLU A 202 -11.23 -17.83 7.24
C GLU A 202 -11.77 -16.44 6.85
N ALA A 203 -12.86 -16.38 6.06
CA ALA A 203 -13.51 -15.12 5.73
C ALA A 203 -14.23 -14.51 6.96
N MET A 204 -14.90 -15.33 7.74
CA MET A 204 -15.60 -14.87 8.94
C MET A 204 -14.64 -14.47 10.07
N GLU A 205 -13.52 -15.16 10.22
CA GLU A 205 -12.45 -14.76 11.16
C GLU A 205 -11.96 -13.35 10.81
N GLN A 206 -11.61 -13.09 9.55
CA GLN A 206 -11.17 -11.78 9.07
C GLN A 206 -12.22 -10.67 9.29
N ILE A 207 -13.51 -10.96 9.07
CA ILE A 207 -14.62 -10.01 9.31
C ILE A 207 -14.80 -9.76 10.81
N ASN A 208 -14.73 -10.81 11.64
CA ASN A 208 -14.89 -10.70 13.08
C ASN A 208 -13.74 -9.94 13.74
N GLU A 209 -12.52 -10.17 13.32
CA GLU A 209 -11.35 -9.36 13.72
C GLU A 209 -11.54 -7.87 13.37
N PHE A 210 -12.05 -7.58 12.20
CA PHE A 210 -12.37 -6.20 11.80
C PHE A 210 -13.48 -5.57 12.65
N LYS A 211 -14.54 -6.33 13.01
CA LYS A 211 -15.69 -5.83 13.79
C LYS A 211 -15.41 -5.71 15.27
N ASN A 212 -14.67 -6.65 15.81
CA ASN A 212 -14.34 -6.77 17.22
C ASN A 212 -12.82 -6.85 17.39
N PRO A 213 -12.12 -5.72 17.21
CA PRO A 213 -10.71 -5.70 17.58
C PRO A 213 -10.63 -6.09 19.06
N VAL A 214 -9.92 -7.17 19.34
CA VAL A 214 -9.78 -7.73 20.68
C VAL A 214 -9.26 -6.63 21.60
N LYS A 215 -10.07 -6.20 22.58
CA LYS A 215 -9.56 -5.46 23.73
C LYS A 215 -8.79 -6.49 24.55
N GLU A 216 -7.47 -6.45 24.50
CA GLU A 216 -6.63 -7.24 25.38
C GLU A 216 -6.99 -6.96 26.84
N GLU A 217 -7.56 -7.95 27.53
CA GLU A 217 -7.64 -7.96 28.98
C GLU A 217 -6.23 -8.10 29.55
N THR A 218 -5.91 -7.19 30.42
CA THR A 218 -4.71 -7.06 31.22
C THR A 218 -4.18 -8.40 31.77
N PHE A 219 -3.06 -8.86 31.21
CA PHE A 219 -2.09 -9.66 31.96
C PHE A 219 -0.80 -8.89 32.10
N THR A 220 -0.47 -8.66 33.36
CA THR A 220 0.71 -7.93 33.84
C THR A 220 2.03 -8.57 33.41
N LYS A 221 2.93 -7.71 32.94
CA LYS A 221 4.39 -7.80 32.84
C LYS A 221 4.98 -8.41 31.56
N GLN A 222 5.33 -7.58 30.64
CA GLN A 222 6.70 -7.18 30.31
C GLN A 222 6.63 -6.08 29.23
N GLU A 223 7.41 -5.03 29.39
CA GLU A 223 7.49 -3.91 28.47
C GLU A 223 7.89 -4.39 27.08
N SER A 224 6.96 -4.35 26.14
CA SER A 224 7.21 -4.40 24.71
C SER A 224 6.30 -3.39 24.01
N ASN A 225 6.91 -2.34 23.56
CA ASN A 225 6.53 -1.33 22.57
C ASN A 225 5.11 -1.43 21.98
N VAL A 226 4.20 -0.55 22.44
CA VAL A 226 3.00 -0.13 21.72
C VAL A 226 3.47 0.57 20.44
N LYS A 227 3.47 -0.14 19.30
CA LYS A 227 3.70 0.49 18.00
C LYS A 227 2.50 1.33 17.63
N ASN A 228 2.75 2.60 17.39
CA ASN A 228 1.83 3.64 17.00
C ASN A 228 0.94 3.21 15.80
N GLU A 229 -0.39 3.25 15.92
CA GLU A 229 -1.34 2.99 14.82
C GLU A 229 -1.32 4.08 13.73
N ASN A 230 -0.55 5.15 13.91
CA ASN A 230 -0.41 6.26 12.99
C ASN A 230 0.46 5.86 11.78
N LYS A 231 -0.12 5.88 10.59
CA LYS A 231 0.54 5.54 9.31
C LYS A 231 1.07 6.76 8.55
N LYS A 232 1.03 7.95 9.14
CA LYS A 232 1.61 9.17 8.55
C LYS A 232 3.13 9.09 8.59
N VAL A 233 3.76 9.28 7.43
CA VAL A 233 5.21 9.31 7.28
C VAL A 233 5.68 10.74 7.08
N VAL A 234 6.66 11.18 7.85
CA VAL A 234 7.35 12.47 7.70
C VAL A 234 8.73 12.21 7.11
N THR A 235 9.08 12.92 6.03
CA THR A 235 10.42 12.89 5.45
C THR A 235 11.04 14.27 5.47
N PHE A 236 12.35 14.38 5.75
CA PHE A 236 13.05 15.65 5.93
C PHE A 236 14.33 15.70 5.11
N GLY A 237 14.46 16.65 4.18
CA GLY A 237 15.66 16.78 3.37
C GLY A 237 15.61 17.87 2.30
N GLU A 238 16.50 17.79 1.33
CA GLU A 238 16.61 18.74 0.23
C GLU A 238 15.88 18.26 -1.02
N ILE A 239 15.05 19.13 -1.60
CA ILE A 239 14.55 18.99 -2.97
C ILE A 239 15.29 19.98 -3.87
N MET A 240 15.78 19.48 -5.00
CA MET A 240 16.54 20.28 -5.98
C MET A 240 15.82 20.36 -7.32
N LEU A 241 16.10 21.41 -8.06
CA LEU A 241 15.77 21.49 -9.47
C LEU A 241 16.77 20.63 -10.27
N ARG A 242 16.29 19.60 -10.95
CA ARG A 242 17.05 18.79 -11.89
C ARG A 242 16.99 19.41 -13.27
N LEU A 243 18.15 19.61 -13.89
CA LEU A 243 18.31 19.99 -15.28
C LEU A 243 19.03 18.88 -16.04
N ALA A 244 18.37 18.29 -17.04
CA ALA A 244 18.93 17.18 -17.81
C ALA A 244 18.78 17.43 -19.32
N PRO A 245 19.84 17.17 -20.13
CA PRO A 245 19.70 17.11 -21.57
C PRO A 245 18.70 16.03 -22.00
N GLU A 246 18.10 16.21 -23.15
CA GLU A 246 17.20 15.23 -23.74
C GLU A 246 17.96 13.94 -24.14
N GLY A 247 17.35 12.78 -23.88
CA GLY A 247 17.90 11.47 -24.24
C GLY A 247 19.31 11.25 -23.67
N TYR A 248 20.26 10.95 -24.53
CA TYR A 248 21.67 10.68 -24.18
C TYR A 248 22.63 11.80 -24.61
N TYR A 249 22.11 13.01 -24.90
CA TYR A 249 22.96 14.14 -25.20
C TYR A 249 23.90 14.45 -24.03
N ARG A 250 25.11 14.83 -24.38
CA ARG A 250 26.10 15.30 -23.42
C ARG A 250 25.83 16.74 -23.04
N PHE A 251 26.29 17.19 -21.88
CA PHE A 251 26.20 18.59 -21.48
C PHE A 251 26.75 19.57 -22.54
N LEU A 252 27.83 19.17 -23.24
CA LEU A 252 28.46 19.98 -24.28
C LEU A 252 27.74 19.97 -25.64
N GLN A 253 26.70 19.15 -25.80
CA GLN A 253 25.90 19.04 -27.01
C GLN A 253 24.52 19.68 -26.88
N ALA A 254 24.08 19.92 -25.62
CA ALA A 254 22.70 20.28 -25.34
C ALA A 254 22.48 21.79 -25.40
N ASP A 255 21.55 22.19 -26.26
CA ASP A 255 21.04 23.58 -26.33
C ASP A 255 19.80 23.77 -25.43
N LYS A 256 19.21 22.66 -24.92
CA LYS A 256 18.00 22.64 -24.06
C LYS A 256 18.17 21.67 -22.93
N TYR A 257 17.54 22.00 -21.81
CA TYR A 257 17.48 21.15 -20.62
C TYR A 257 16.03 20.98 -20.19
N GLY A 258 15.61 19.74 -19.98
CA GLY A 258 14.37 19.43 -19.28
C GLY A 258 14.53 19.77 -17.80
N ALA A 259 13.51 20.39 -17.22
CA ALA A 259 13.48 20.78 -15.82
C ALA A 259 12.48 19.91 -15.04
N THR A 260 12.97 19.23 -14.01
CA THR A 260 12.15 18.44 -13.05
C THR A 260 12.64 18.71 -11.63
N TYR A 261 11.94 18.19 -10.64
CA TYR A 261 12.34 18.28 -9.23
C TYR A 261 12.60 16.89 -8.67
N GLY A 262 13.56 16.79 -7.75
CA GLY A 262 13.87 15.54 -7.05
C GLY A 262 14.82 15.77 -5.87
N GLY A 263 14.90 14.78 -5.03
CA GLY A 263 15.73 14.74 -3.83
C GLY A 263 15.42 13.47 -3.05
N GLY A 264 16.38 12.89 -2.35
CA GLY A 264 16.22 11.57 -1.71
C GLY A 264 14.92 11.44 -0.94
N GLU A 265 14.74 12.29 0.06
CA GLU A 265 13.58 12.25 0.95
C GLU A 265 12.28 12.73 0.27
N ALA A 266 12.38 13.63 -0.74
CA ALA A 266 11.25 14.04 -1.57
C ALA A 266 10.77 12.88 -2.47
N ASN A 267 11.70 12.11 -3.03
CA ASN A 267 11.42 10.90 -3.82
C ASN A 267 10.73 9.82 -2.98
N VAL A 268 11.18 9.64 -1.73
CA VAL A 268 10.53 8.75 -0.75
C VAL A 268 9.12 9.23 -0.45
N ALA A 269 8.93 10.54 -0.18
CA ALA A 269 7.60 11.11 0.10
C ALA A 269 6.62 10.88 -1.04
N VAL A 270 7.03 11.13 -2.30
CA VAL A 270 6.18 10.91 -3.48
C VAL A 270 5.86 9.43 -3.66
N SER A 271 6.83 8.53 -3.49
CA SER A 271 6.62 7.08 -3.57
C SER A 271 5.58 6.62 -2.55
N LEU A 272 5.67 7.07 -1.30
CA LEU A 272 4.75 6.70 -0.22
C LEU A 272 3.33 7.24 -0.47
N ALA A 273 3.22 8.47 -0.99
CA ALA A 273 1.92 9.03 -1.39
C ALA A 273 1.28 8.22 -2.53
N ASN A 274 2.06 7.82 -3.56
CA ASN A 274 1.60 6.94 -4.63
C ASN A 274 1.22 5.54 -4.14
N PHE A 275 1.82 5.07 -3.04
CA PHE A 275 1.43 3.82 -2.36
C PHE A 275 0.20 3.98 -1.45
N GLY A 276 -0.38 5.18 -1.37
CA GLY A 276 -1.62 5.47 -0.64
C GLY A 276 -1.44 5.76 0.85
N LEU A 277 -0.23 6.08 1.30
CA LEU A 277 0.03 6.54 2.67
C LEU A 277 -0.11 8.06 2.80
N GLU A 278 -0.42 8.54 4.00
CA GLU A 278 -0.26 9.94 4.35
C GLU A 278 1.23 10.26 4.42
N SER A 279 1.72 11.08 3.49
CA SER A 279 3.12 11.43 3.36
C SER A 279 3.31 12.93 3.45
N MET A 280 4.12 13.38 4.41
CA MET A 280 4.49 14.79 4.61
C MET A 280 5.97 14.98 4.28
N TYR A 281 6.26 16.01 3.51
CA TYR A 281 7.63 16.41 3.21
C TYR A 281 8.00 17.72 3.90
N VAL A 282 9.12 17.73 4.59
CA VAL A 282 9.64 18.86 5.36
C VAL A 282 10.95 19.35 4.76
N THR A 283 11.03 20.63 4.48
CA THR A 283 12.21 21.30 3.90
C THR A 283 12.10 22.82 4.07
N LYS A 284 13.08 23.57 3.56
CA LYS A 284 13.01 25.01 3.38
C LYS A 284 13.21 25.38 1.91
N LEU A 285 12.29 26.17 1.34
CA LEU A 285 12.29 26.60 -0.06
C LEU A 285 12.08 28.12 -0.18
N PRO A 286 12.67 28.76 -1.19
CA PRO A 286 12.46 30.20 -1.44
C PRO A 286 11.00 30.53 -1.69
N THR A 287 10.66 31.82 -1.47
CA THR A 287 9.29 32.33 -1.67
C THR A 287 8.95 32.60 -3.14
N HIS A 288 9.95 32.75 -4.01
CA HIS A 288 9.77 33.02 -5.44
C HIS A 288 9.21 31.79 -6.22
N GLU A 289 8.89 31.98 -7.49
CA GLU A 289 8.16 31.04 -8.34
C GLU A 289 8.90 29.70 -8.53
N ILE A 290 10.24 29.68 -8.58
CA ILE A 290 11.00 28.43 -8.70
C ILE A 290 10.87 27.58 -7.43
N GLY A 291 10.88 28.21 -6.24
CA GLY A 291 10.59 27.53 -4.99
C GLY A 291 9.14 27.05 -4.94
N GLN A 292 8.17 27.84 -5.44
CA GLN A 292 6.78 27.45 -5.53
C GLN A 292 6.56 26.28 -6.51
N ALA A 293 7.27 26.24 -7.63
CA ALA A 293 7.23 25.13 -8.57
C ALA A 293 7.73 23.82 -7.92
N GLY A 294 8.75 23.89 -7.05
CA GLY A 294 9.19 22.77 -6.22
C GLY A 294 8.08 22.25 -5.30
N VAL A 295 7.37 23.15 -4.59
CA VAL A 295 6.20 22.78 -3.78
C VAL A 295 5.11 22.12 -4.62
N ASN A 296 4.79 22.70 -5.77
CA ASN A 296 3.75 22.19 -6.66
C ASN A 296 4.11 20.81 -7.25
N SER A 297 5.40 20.55 -7.48
CA SER A 297 5.86 19.25 -7.96
C SER A 297 5.54 18.11 -6.98
N LEU A 298 5.51 18.39 -5.68
CA LEU A 298 5.14 17.44 -4.62
C LEU A 298 3.61 17.33 -4.46
N ARG A 299 2.92 18.48 -4.44
CA ARG A 299 1.45 18.54 -4.27
C ARG A 299 0.69 17.77 -5.33
N ARG A 300 1.16 17.77 -6.58
CA ARG A 300 0.52 17.03 -7.68
C ARG A 300 0.46 15.52 -7.44
N PHE A 301 1.28 14.98 -6.52
CA PHE A 301 1.30 13.57 -6.11
C PHE A 301 0.69 13.34 -4.73
N GLY A 302 0.01 14.33 -4.15
CA GLY A 302 -0.68 14.19 -2.88
C GLY A 302 0.22 14.26 -1.64
N VAL A 303 1.48 14.68 -1.78
CA VAL A 303 2.36 14.91 -0.63
C VAL A 303 1.91 16.14 0.15
N ASP A 304 1.78 16.02 1.47
CA ASP A 304 1.52 17.15 2.34
C ASP A 304 2.76 18.05 2.43
N THR A 305 2.58 19.30 2.00
CA THR A 305 3.61 20.34 1.94
C THR A 305 3.36 21.48 2.94
N SER A 306 2.45 21.29 3.89
CA SER A 306 2.03 22.34 4.83
C SER A 306 3.14 22.78 5.79
N MET A 307 4.13 21.88 6.03
CA MET A 307 5.28 22.12 6.89
C MET A 307 6.57 22.51 6.12
N ILE A 308 6.46 22.85 4.84
CA ILE A 308 7.58 23.44 4.09
C ILE A 308 7.76 24.88 4.52
N THR A 309 8.90 25.18 5.15
CA THR A 309 9.27 26.56 5.52
C THR A 309 9.62 27.35 4.27
N ARG A 310 9.15 28.58 4.21
CA ARG A 310 9.39 29.50 3.06
C ARG A 310 10.39 30.58 3.44
N GLY A 311 11.46 30.68 2.65
CA GLY A 311 12.54 31.65 2.85
C GLY A 311 13.84 31.20 2.21
N GLY A 312 14.90 31.99 2.33
CA GLY A 312 16.14 31.78 1.61
C GLY A 312 16.07 32.26 0.15
N GLU A 313 17.21 32.23 -0.53
CA GLU A 313 17.35 32.91 -1.84
C GLU A 313 17.26 31.97 -3.03
N ARG A 314 17.63 30.68 -2.87
CA ARG A 314 17.73 29.78 -4.01
C ARG A 314 17.31 28.33 -3.69
N VAL A 315 16.82 27.66 -4.73
CA VAL A 315 16.68 26.19 -4.76
C VAL A 315 18.03 25.60 -5.19
N GLY A 316 18.45 24.50 -4.57
CA GLY A 316 19.60 23.74 -5.06
C GLY A 316 19.34 23.20 -6.47
N ILE A 317 20.38 23.13 -7.30
CA ILE A 317 20.28 22.61 -8.67
C ILE A 317 21.22 21.42 -8.81
N TYR A 318 20.82 20.44 -9.59
CA TYR A 318 21.75 19.47 -10.12
C TYR A 318 21.53 19.22 -11.61
N TYR A 319 22.64 18.98 -12.31
CA TYR A 319 22.64 18.64 -13.71
C TYR A 319 22.91 17.16 -13.87
N LEU A 320 22.10 16.47 -14.68
CA LEU A 320 22.26 15.04 -14.95
C LEU A 320 22.48 14.78 -16.44
N GLU A 321 23.64 14.22 -16.79
CA GLU A 321 23.92 13.62 -18.08
C GLU A 321 23.77 12.10 -17.97
N LYS A 322 22.85 11.51 -18.75
CA LYS A 322 22.62 10.05 -18.71
C LYS A 322 23.79 9.28 -19.31
N GLY A 323 24.16 8.21 -18.66
CA GLY A 323 25.11 7.23 -19.16
C GLY A 323 24.52 6.36 -20.26
N ALA A 324 25.40 5.74 -21.03
CA ALA A 324 25.03 4.75 -22.05
C ALA A 324 26.17 3.74 -22.22
N SER A 325 25.87 2.45 -22.24
CA SER A 325 26.86 1.38 -22.40
C SER A 325 28.00 1.49 -21.37
N GLN A 326 29.24 1.71 -21.78
CA GLN A 326 30.41 1.88 -20.91
C GLN A 326 30.59 3.31 -20.39
N ARG A 327 29.83 4.27 -20.90
CA ARG A 327 29.90 5.65 -20.45
C ARG A 327 29.02 5.87 -19.24
N PRO A 328 29.58 6.16 -18.04
CA PRO A 328 28.78 6.39 -16.83
C PRO A 328 27.94 7.67 -16.93
N SER A 329 26.85 7.73 -16.16
CA SER A 329 26.11 8.98 -15.92
C SER A 329 26.99 9.99 -15.20
N LYS A 330 26.78 11.28 -15.47
CA LYS A 330 27.51 12.37 -14.83
C LYS A 330 26.55 13.30 -14.11
N VAL A 331 26.87 13.60 -12.85
CA VAL A 331 26.09 14.55 -12.04
C VAL A 331 26.99 15.72 -11.62
N ILE A 332 26.48 16.93 -11.85
CA ILE A 332 27.10 18.17 -11.38
C ILE A 332 26.11 18.83 -10.42
N TYR A 333 26.56 19.14 -9.22
CA TYR A 333 25.74 19.80 -8.20
C TYR A 333 26.07 21.29 -8.13
N ASP A 334 25.04 22.12 -8.08
CA ASP A 334 25.05 23.54 -7.76
C ASP A 334 24.05 23.77 -6.62
N ARG A 335 24.42 23.36 -5.41
CA ARG A 335 23.52 23.34 -4.23
C ARG A 335 24.03 24.15 -3.03
N ALA A 336 25.24 24.69 -3.09
CA ALA A 336 25.78 25.51 -2.01
C ALA A 336 24.88 26.74 -1.78
N GLY A 337 24.59 27.05 -0.52
CA GLY A 337 23.73 28.17 -0.15
C GLY A 337 22.26 28.01 -0.55
N SER A 338 21.80 26.78 -0.84
CA SER A 338 20.36 26.53 -1.04
C SER A 338 19.57 26.87 0.24
N ALA A 339 18.29 27.20 0.08
CA ALA A 339 17.44 27.61 1.21
C ALA A 339 17.50 26.62 2.39
N ILE A 340 17.47 25.31 2.08
CA ILE A 340 17.58 24.27 3.13
C ILE A 340 19.00 24.20 3.71
N ALA A 341 20.07 24.34 2.91
CA ALA A 341 21.44 24.33 3.42
C ALA A 341 21.72 25.49 4.40
N MET A 342 20.97 26.59 4.27
CA MET A 342 21.02 27.78 5.13
C MET A 342 19.91 27.81 6.18
N ALA A 343 19.20 26.69 6.39
CA ALA A 343 18.13 26.61 7.39
C ALA A 343 18.65 26.75 8.82
N LYS A 344 17.78 27.23 9.71
CA LYS A 344 18.03 27.41 11.13
C LYS A 344 17.07 26.53 11.93
N ARG A 345 17.36 26.27 13.20
CA ARG A 345 16.53 25.44 14.09
C ARG A 345 15.10 25.99 14.22
N GLU A 346 14.97 27.30 14.33
CA GLU A 346 13.69 27.99 14.41
C GLU A 346 12.81 27.87 13.15
N ASP A 347 13.35 27.42 12.03
CA ASP A 347 12.58 27.14 10.81
C ASP A 347 11.65 25.93 10.96
N PHE A 348 11.88 25.05 11.95
CA PHE A 348 11.16 23.78 12.10
C PHE A 348 10.55 23.62 13.49
N ASN A 349 9.25 23.49 13.54
CA ASN A 349 8.52 23.12 14.77
C ASN A 349 8.23 21.62 14.77
N TRP A 350 9.14 20.85 15.36
CA TRP A 350 9.05 19.38 15.37
C TRP A 350 7.81 18.87 16.13
N ASP A 351 7.30 19.59 17.12
CA ASP A 351 6.06 19.23 17.82
C ASP A 351 4.87 19.17 16.86
N LYS A 352 4.75 20.22 16.04
CA LYS A 352 3.69 20.32 15.04
C LYS A 352 3.92 19.41 13.84
N ILE A 353 5.17 19.26 13.40
CA ILE A 353 5.54 18.41 12.26
C ILE A 353 5.19 16.94 12.55
N PHE A 354 5.47 16.48 13.76
CA PHE A 354 5.27 15.08 14.17
C PHE A 354 3.88 14.77 14.71
N GLU A 355 2.95 15.74 14.71
CA GLU A 355 1.58 15.49 15.10
C GLU A 355 0.94 14.42 14.19
N GLY A 356 0.49 13.32 14.79
CA GLY A 356 -0.09 12.17 14.08
C GLY A 356 0.92 11.34 13.27
N ALA A 357 2.23 11.56 13.39
CA ALA A 357 3.23 10.78 12.67
C ALA A 357 3.52 9.44 13.37
N GLY A 358 3.69 8.38 12.58
CA GLY A 358 4.14 7.06 13.02
C GLY A 358 5.54 6.68 12.51
N TRP A 359 6.04 7.43 11.49
CA TRP A 359 7.34 7.16 10.89
C TRP A 359 8.05 8.46 10.50
N PHE A 360 9.36 8.51 10.73
CA PHE A 360 10.24 9.59 10.31
C PHE A 360 11.37 9.03 9.44
N HIS A 361 11.66 9.66 8.30
CA HIS A 361 12.74 9.25 7.41
C HIS A 361 13.61 10.43 7.00
N PHE A 362 14.92 10.21 7.02
CA PHE A 362 15.95 11.12 6.50
C PHE A 362 17.09 10.33 5.86
N THR A 363 17.96 11.00 5.13
CA THR A 363 19.19 10.40 4.58
C THR A 363 20.43 11.06 5.14
N GLY A 364 21.58 10.41 5.03
CA GLY A 364 22.89 11.00 5.38
C GLY A 364 23.29 12.18 4.51
N ILE A 365 22.52 12.50 3.46
CA ILE A 365 22.74 13.73 2.65
C ILE A 365 22.35 14.97 3.44
N THR A 366 21.23 14.95 4.13
CA THR A 366 20.68 16.14 4.80
C THR A 366 21.60 16.68 5.89
N PRO A 367 22.15 15.91 6.83
CA PRO A 367 23.11 16.41 7.81
C PRO A 367 24.47 16.81 7.20
N ALA A 368 24.77 16.36 5.96
CA ALA A 368 26.00 16.70 5.26
C ALA A 368 25.99 18.10 4.63
N LEU A 369 24.83 18.76 4.53
CA LEU A 369 24.69 20.06 3.87
C LEU A 369 25.26 21.20 4.69
N SER A 370 25.19 21.13 6.02
CA SER A 370 25.82 22.09 6.95
C SER A 370 25.86 21.53 8.39
N ASP A 371 26.75 22.08 9.23
CA ASP A 371 26.81 21.72 10.65
C ASP A 371 25.49 22.05 11.39
N GLU A 372 24.82 23.12 10.98
CA GLU A 372 23.51 23.49 11.52
C GLU A 372 22.45 22.41 11.20
N LEU A 373 22.41 21.93 9.95
CA LEU A 373 21.50 20.84 9.56
C LEU A 373 21.82 19.53 10.26
N ALA A 374 23.08 19.23 10.54
CA ALA A 374 23.43 18.07 11.36
C ALA A 374 22.79 18.18 12.76
N GLY A 375 22.82 19.37 13.37
CA GLY A 375 22.15 19.65 14.63
C GLY A 375 20.62 19.58 14.55
N ILE A 376 20.02 20.09 13.45
CA ILE A 376 18.58 20.00 13.20
C ILE A 376 18.14 18.53 13.02
N CYS A 377 18.92 17.71 12.31
CA CYS A 377 18.65 16.26 12.19
C CYS A 377 18.70 15.57 13.57
N GLU A 378 19.65 15.93 14.43
CA GLU A 378 19.69 15.37 15.78
C GLU A 378 18.47 15.76 16.62
N GLU A 379 18.04 17.02 16.54
CA GLU A 379 16.82 17.49 17.21
C GLU A 379 15.57 16.78 16.70
N SER A 380 15.45 16.62 15.38
CA SER A 380 14.33 15.88 14.79
C SER A 380 14.29 14.43 15.26
N CYS A 381 15.43 13.74 15.30
CA CYS A 381 15.53 12.37 15.82
C CYS A 381 15.11 12.28 17.29
N LYS A 382 15.59 13.20 18.15
CA LYS A 382 15.20 13.27 19.57
C LYS A 382 13.70 13.51 19.73
N ALA A 383 13.14 14.45 18.96
CA ALA A 383 11.71 14.77 18.99
C ALA A 383 10.83 13.60 18.51
N ALA A 384 11.28 12.87 17.50
CA ALA A 384 10.60 11.66 17.00
C ALA A 384 10.64 10.53 18.05
N LYS A 385 11.79 10.25 18.65
CA LYS A 385 11.92 9.23 19.72
C LYS A 385 11.08 9.55 20.95
N ALA A 386 11.02 10.81 21.37
CA ALA A 386 10.17 11.22 22.48
C ALA A 386 8.67 10.95 22.24
N ARG A 387 8.27 10.66 21.00
CA ARG A 387 6.90 10.34 20.57
C ARG A 387 6.70 8.90 20.13
N ASN A 388 7.69 8.04 20.36
CA ASN A 388 7.72 6.65 19.90
C ASN A 388 7.50 6.52 18.39
N ILE A 389 8.00 7.48 17.60
CA ILE A 389 7.98 7.43 16.13
C ILE A 389 9.14 6.57 15.66
N THR A 390 8.88 5.62 14.78
CA THR A 390 9.92 4.79 14.14
C THR A 390 10.77 5.66 13.21
N ILE A 391 12.09 5.55 13.33
CA ILE A 391 13.05 6.34 12.54
C ILE A 391 13.78 5.44 11.56
N SER A 392 13.75 5.78 10.27
CA SER A 392 14.61 5.16 9.26
C SER A 392 15.61 6.15 8.68
N CYS A 393 16.79 5.65 8.37
CA CYS A 393 17.85 6.43 7.73
C CYS A 393 18.48 5.63 6.59
N ASP A 394 18.60 6.24 5.40
CA ASP A 394 19.49 5.78 4.35
C ASP A 394 20.86 6.46 4.55
N LEU A 395 21.91 5.68 4.77
CA LEU A 395 23.27 6.21 5.05
C LEU A 395 23.78 7.08 3.91
N ASN A 396 23.53 6.70 2.70
CA ASN A 396 23.62 7.50 1.46
C ASN A 396 24.82 8.44 1.41
N TYR A 397 26.02 7.93 1.70
CA TYR A 397 27.25 8.71 1.77
C TYR A 397 27.58 9.45 0.49
N ARG A 398 28.03 10.69 0.60
CA ARG A 398 28.43 11.54 -0.53
C ARG A 398 29.76 12.21 -0.27
N ASN A 399 30.83 11.69 -0.86
CA ASN A 399 32.20 12.19 -0.71
C ASN A 399 32.41 13.65 -1.17
N LYS A 400 31.48 14.19 -1.98
CA LYS A 400 31.49 15.61 -2.41
C LYS A 400 30.94 16.57 -1.36
N LEU A 401 30.27 16.09 -0.31
CA LEU A 401 29.67 16.92 0.73
C LEU A 401 30.53 16.95 2.00
N TRP A 402 31.10 15.82 2.40
CA TRP A 402 31.89 15.68 3.62
C TRP A 402 32.93 14.56 3.53
N SER A 403 33.94 14.60 4.41
CA SER A 403 34.92 13.53 4.52
C SER A 403 34.31 12.31 5.25
N LYS A 404 34.96 11.14 5.10
CA LYS A 404 34.54 9.91 5.79
C LYS A 404 34.59 10.07 7.32
N GLU A 405 35.59 10.78 7.82
CA GLU A 405 35.76 11.06 9.25
C GLU A 405 34.57 11.87 9.78
N LYS A 406 34.23 12.97 9.11
CA LYS A 406 33.10 13.84 9.48
C LYS A 406 31.77 13.09 9.36
N ALA A 407 31.58 12.31 8.30
CA ALA A 407 30.41 11.46 8.12
C ALA A 407 30.29 10.46 9.28
N GLY A 408 31.39 9.77 9.62
CA GLY A 408 31.43 8.81 10.72
C GLY A 408 31.09 9.43 12.08
N GLU A 409 31.62 10.64 12.36
CA GLU A 409 31.32 11.35 13.60
C GLU A 409 29.84 11.73 13.72
N VAL A 410 29.28 12.37 12.70
CA VAL A 410 27.90 12.87 12.72
C VAL A 410 26.91 11.72 12.66
N MET A 411 27.10 10.78 11.73
CA MET A 411 26.17 9.65 11.57
C MET A 411 26.20 8.69 12.76
N ALA A 412 27.35 8.53 13.45
CA ALA A 412 27.38 7.73 14.67
C ALA A 412 26.50 8.30 15.78
N LYS A 413 26.32 9.64 15.85
CA LYS A 413 25.39 10.26 16.80
C LYS A 413 23.94 10.07 16.36
N LEU A 414 23.64 10.27 15.07
CA LEU A 414 22.28 10.17 14.53
C LEU A 414 21.76 8.72 14.55
N CYS A 415 22.62 7.76 14.21
CA CYS A 415 22.26 6.33 14.15
C CYS A 415 21.88 5.74 15.51
N GLN A 416 22.22 6.36 16.63
CA GLN A 416 21.74 5.94 17.96
C GLN A 416 20.22 6.11 18.15
N TYR A 417 19.58 6.92 17.30
CA TYR A 417 18.13 7.14 17.31
C TYR A 417 17.40 6.34 16.24
N VAL A 418 18.12 5.72 15.30
CA VAL A 418 17.56 5.06 14.13
C VAL A 418 17.13 3.63 14.47
N ASP A 419 15.95 3.24 14.04
CA ASP A 419 15.42 1.88 14.18
C ASP A 419 15.68 1.04 12.93
N VAL A 420 15.61 1.66 11.74
CA VAL A 420 15.76 0.98 10.44
C VAL A 420 16.85 1.64 9.63
N CYS A 421 17.95 0.93 9.41
CA CYS A 421 19.08 1.38 8.61
C CYS A 421 18.95 0.87 7.17
N ILE A 422 19.10 1.76 6.21
CA ILE A 422 19.21 1.45 4.77
C ILE A 422 20.64 1.80 4.34
N ALA A 423 21.27 0.91 3.59
CA ALA A 423 22.63 1.11 3.10
C ALA A 423 22.84 0.42 1.74
N ASN A 424 23.86 0.82 1.04
CA ASN A 424 24.42 0.04 -0.07
C ASN A 424 25.71 -0.68 0.39
N GLU A 425 26.33 -1.38 -0.54
CA GLU A 425 27.53 -2.18 -0.25
C GLU A 425 28.74 -1.37 0.24
N GLU A 426 28.82 -0.07 -0.09
CA GLU A 426 29.95 0.80 0.22
C GLU A 426 29.71 1.68 1.47
N ASP A 427 28.46 2.04 1.76
CA ASP A 427 28.11 3.02 2.80
C ASP A 427 28.60 2.62 4.19
N ALA A 428 28.44 1.36 4.60
CA ALA A 428 28.88 0.89 5.91
C ALA A 428 30.41 0.97 6.08
N ALA A 429 31.14 0.71 4.99
CA ALA A 429 32.60 0.83 4.97
C ALA A 429 33.04 2.30 4.98
N ASP A 430 32.39 3.14 4.21
CA ASP A 430 32.76 4.55 4.04
C ASP A 430 32.41 5.39 5.26
N VAL A 431 31.24 5.16 5.88
CA VAL A 431 30.77 5.95 7.04
C VAL A 431 31.33 5.42 8.36
N PHE A 432 31.36 4.10 8.55
CA PHE A 432 31.67 3.50 9.85
C PHE A 432 32.91 2.63 9.87
N ASN A 433 33.59 2.48 8.75
CA ASN A 433 34.70 1.53 8.55
C ASN A 433 34.32 0.08 8.92
N ILE A 434 33.02 -0.27 8.73
CA ILE A 434 32.49 -1.63 8.95
C ILE A 434 32.58 -2.38 7.62
N LYS A 435 33.44 -3.40 7.59
CA LYS A 435 33.69 -4.26 6.41
C LYS A 435 33.52 -5.72 6.80
N ALA A 436 33.21 -6.54 5.81
CA ALA A 436 33.29 -7.99 5.96
C ALA A 436 34.76 -8.44 5.95
N ASP A 437 35.11 -9.37 6.83
CA ASP A 437 36.46 -9.89 6.90
C ASP A 437 36.76 -10.76 5.65
N GLY A 438 37.83 -10.43 4.92
CA GLY A 438 38.32 -11.20 3.77
C GLY A 438 37.56 -11.01 2.44
N THR A 439 36.73 -9.99 2.27
CA THR A 439 36.01 -9.72 1.02
C THR A 439 36.66 -8.60 0.20
N ASP A 440 36.97 -8.94 -1.07
CA ASP A 440 37.28 -7.96 -2.10
C ASP A 440 35.98 -7.52 -2.78
N VAL A 441 35.45 -6.38 -2.37
CA VAL A 441 34.20 -5.78 -2.88
C VAL A 441 34.34 -5.42 -4.37
N THR A 442 35.57 -5.40 -4.90
CA THR A 442 35.85 -5.05 -6.29
C THR A 442 35.71 -6.23 -7.25
N SER A 443 35.57 -7.46 -6.76
CA SER A 443 35.55 -8.68 -7.58
C SER A 443 34.23 -8.95 -8.34
N GLY A 444 33.18 -8.09 -8.15
CA GLY A 444 31.91 -8.21 -8.88
C GLY A 444 31.05 -9.43 -8.53
N LYS A 445 31.45 -10.25 -7.56
CA LYS A 445 30.65 -11.37 -7.05
C LYS A 445 29.98 -10.99 -5.75
N VAL A 446 28.65 -11.11 -5.70
CA VAL A 446 27.86 -10.87 -4.48
C VAL A 446 28.29 -11.90 -3.42
N ASN A 447 28.94 -11.43 -2.35
CA ASN A 447 29.32 -12.27 -1.23
C ASN A 447 28.27 -12.16 -0.12
N HIS A 448 27.28 -13.04 -0.12
CA HIS A 448 26.17 -13.07 0.83
C HIS A 448 26.64 -13.11 2.29
N GLU A 449 27.68 -13.87 2.61
CA GLU A 449 28.19 -13.97 3.98
C GLU A 449 28.82 -12.66 4.46
N GLY A 450 29.52 -11.96 3.56
CA GLY A 450 30.07 -10.64 3.87
C GLY A 450 28.99 -9.61 4.21
N TYR A 451 27.87 -9.60 3.48
CA TYR A 451 26.77 -8.68 3.79
C TYR A 451 26.03 -9.01 5.09
N LYS A 452 25.88 -10.30 5.41
CA LYS A 452 25.35 -10.73 6.72
C LYS A 452 26.21 -10.20 7.86
N GLU A 453 27.54 -10.33 7.73
CA GLU A 453 28.48 -9.84 8.74
C GLU A 453 28.40 -8.32 8.92
N VAL A 454 28.33 -7.56 7.82
CA VAL A 454 28.17 -6.10 7.86
C VAL A 454 26.87 -5.71 8.57
N ALA A 455 25.73 -6.32 8.23
CA ALA A 455 24.45 -6.03 8.87
C ALA A 455 24.47 -6.35 10.37
N ARG A 456 25.05 -7.49 10.75
CA ARG A 456 25.23 -7.86 12.16
C ARG A 456 26.08 -6.83 12.92
N LYS A 457 27.27 -6.45 12.39
CA LYS A 457 28.15 -5.45 13.01
C LYS A 457 27.48 -4.07 13.15
N LEU A 458 26.66 -3.65 12.17
CA LEU A 458 25.87 -2.42 12.24
C LEU A 458 24.84 -2.49 13.37
N THR A 459 24.12 -3.61 13.47
CA THR A 459 23.12 -3.82 14.54
C THR A 459 23.77 -3.90 15.92
N GLU A 460 24.89 -4.59 16.06
CA GLU A 460 25.65 -4.66 17.33
C GLU A 460 26.13 -3.28 17.81
N ARG A 461 26.49 -2.40 16.87
CA ARG A 461 27.01 -1.07 17.20
C ARG A 461 25.91 -0.05 17.51
N PHE A 462 24.77 -0.10 16.80
CA PHE A 462 23.75 0.95 16.83
C PHE A 462 22.39 0.48 17.32
N HIS A 463 22.22 -0.84 17.53
CA HIS A 463 20.97 -1.47 17.99
C HIS A 463 19.78 -1.28 17.04
N PHE A 464 20.05 -1.27 15.71
CA PHE A 464 18.99 -1.21 14.71
C PHE A 464 18.03 -2.41 14.84
N GLU A 465 16.72 -2.17 14.75
CA GLU A 465 15.73 -3.24 14.64
C GLU A 465 15.84 -3.96 13.30
N LYS A 466 16.18 -3.22 12.23
CA LYS A 466 16.36 -3.76 10.88
C LYS A 466 17.51 -3.07 10.16
N VAL A 467 18.23 -3.86 9.38
CA VAL A 467 19.25 -3.37 8.44
C VAL A 467 18.94 -3.91 7.05
N ALA A 468 18.70 -3.02 6.08
CA ALA A 468 18.45 -3.38 4.69
C ALA A 468 19.63 -2.94 3.81
N ILE A 469 20.23 -3.87 3.08
CA ILE A 469 21.38 -3.60 2.21
C ILE A 469 21.00 -3.95 0.76
N THR A 470 21.12 -2.96 -0.14
CA THR A 470 20.95 -3.18 -1.58
C THR A 470 22.17 -3.88 -2.15
N LEU A 471 21.93 -4.87 -3.01
CA LEU A 471 22.95 -5.70 -3.66
C LEU A 471 22.90 -5.43 -5.16
N ARG A 472 23.96 -4.82 -5.69
CA ARG A 472 24.00 -4.43 -7.09
C ARG A 472 25.22 -5.02 -7.79
N THR A 473 24.98 -5.67 -8.94
CA THR A 473 26.05 -6.02 -9.89
C THR A 473 25.90 -5.17 -11.13
N SER A 474 26.83 -4.24 -11.35
CA SER A 474 26.83 -3.37 -12.52
C SER A 474 27.46 -4.08 -13.72
N LEU A 475 26.66 -4.30 -14.77
CA LEU A 475 27.10 -4.89 -16.03
C LEU A 475 27.49 -3.80 -17.06
N SER A 476 26.69 -2.73 -17.10
CA SER A 476 26.91 -1.53 -17.92
C SER A 476 26.26 -0.31 -17.25
N ALA A 477 26.32 0.86 -17.90
CA ALA A 477 25.57 2.02 -17.45
C ALA A 477 24.04 1.80 -17.49
N ASN A 478 23.57 0.91 -18.36
CA ASN A 478 22.15 0.63 -18.57
C ASN A 478 21.69 -0.70 -18.00
N ASP A 479 22.57 -1.67 -17.74
CA ASP A 479 22.20 -3.02 -17.37
C ASP A 479 22.83 -3.40 -16.04
N ASN A 480 22.01 -3.77 -15.05
CA ASN A 480 22.45 -4.18 -13.73
C ASN A 480 21.67 -5.43 -13.29
N ASN A 481 22.28 -6.22 -12.41
CA ASN A 481 21.51 -7.13 -11.55
C ASN A 481 21.19 -6.37 -10.26
N TRP A 482 19.97 -6.57 -9.76
CA TRP A 482 19.43 -5.83 -8.63
C TRP A 482 18.74 -6.75 -7.63
N ALA A 483 19.21 -6.77 -6.41
CA ALA A 483 18.69 -7.54 -5.29
C ALA A 483 18.90 -6.77 -3.98
N ALA A 484 18.45 -7.32 -2.86
CA ALA A 484 18.77 -6.80 -1.54
C ALA A 484 18.68 -7.88 -0.46
N MET A 485 19.21 -7.55 0.71
CA MET A 485 19.13 -8.34 1.93
C MET A 485 18.51 -7.51 3.04
N LEU A 486 17.65 -8.12 3.85
CA LEU A 486 17.14 -7.59 5.11
C LEU A 486 17.66 -8.45 6.26
N TYR A 487 18.17 -7.82 7.30
CA TYR A 487 18.45 -8.42 8.61
C TYR A 487 17.47 -7.82 9.62
N ASP A 488 16.74 -8.66 10.37
CA ASP A 488 15.70 -8.22 11.31
C ASP A 488 16.15 -8.29 12.79
N GLY A 489 17.46 -8.43 13.01
CA GLY A 489 18.06 -8.61 14.33
C GLY A 489 18.28 -10.09 14.70
N SER A 490 17.63 -11.02 14.02
CA SER A 490 17.75 -12.48 14.22
C SER A 490 18.12 -13.23 12.95
N ASP A 491 17.36 -13.02 11.87
CA ASP A 491 17.46 -13.77 10.63
C ASP A 491 17.74 -12.88 9.42
N TYR A 492 18.24 -13.49 8.33
CA TYR A 492 18.61 -12.83 7.08
C TYR A 492 17.68 -13.25 5.97
N TYR A 493 17.09 -12.29 5.28
CA TYR A 493 16.14 -12.47 4.18
C TYR A 493 16.71 -11.87 2.90
N PHE A 494 16.85 -12.69 1.86
CA PHE A 494 17.33 -12.25 0.55
C PHE A 494 16.16 -12.15 -0.41
N SER A 495 16.12 -11.07 -1.20
CA SER A 495 15.14 -10.94 -2.28
C SER A 495 15.52 -11.78 -3.49
N LYS A 496 14.58 -11.92 -4.43
CA LYS A 496 14.89 -12.31 -5.80
C LYS A 496 15.87 -11.32 -6.44
N GLU A 497 16.68 -11.82 -7.38
CA GLU A 497 17.54 -10.99 -8.23
C GLU A 497 16.81 -10.64 -9.53
N TYR A 498 16.78 -9.35 -9.88
CA TYR A 498 16.20 -8.84 -11.11
C TYR A 498 17.29 -8.36 -12.05
N LYS A 499 17.22 -8.77 -13.32
CA LYS A 499 18.00 -8.15 -14.41
C LYS A 499 17.25 -6.91 -14.89
N ILE A 500 17.82 -5.74 -14.70
CA ILE A 500 17.17 -4.47 -15.03
C ILE A 500 17.89 -3.76 -16.17
N HIS A 501 17.09 -3.20 -17.09
CA HIS A 501 17.57 -2.23 -18.07
C HIS A 501 17.14 -0.84 -17.61
N ILE A 502 18.13 0.02 -17.35
CA ILE A 502 17.93 1.31 -16.68
C ILE A 502 17.60 2.38 -17.71
N VAL A 503 16.41 2.96 -17.61
CA VAL A 503 15.97 4.17 -18.32
C VAL A 503 16.43 5.42 -17.55
N ASP A 504 16.23 5.42 -16.23
CA ASP A 504 16.76 6.45 -15.33
C ASP A 504 17.09 5.84 -13.97
N ARG A 505 18.34 6.03 -13.51
CA ARG A 505 18.79 5.43 -12.25
C ARG A 505 18.50 6.28 -11.01
N VAL A 506 18.17 7.55 -11.20
CA VAL A 506 17.91 8.45 -10.07
C VAL A 506 16.59 8.07 -9.41
N GLY A 507 16.56 8.04 -8.08
CA GLY A 507 15.40 7.65 -7.31
C GLY A 507 15.21 6.14 -7.11
N GLY A 508 16.09 5.28 -7.66
CA GLY A 508 16.00 3.82 -7.47
C GLY A 508 16.20 3.40 -6.00
N GLY A 509 17.22 3.95 -5.32
CA GLY A 509 17.44 3.74 -3.89
C GLY A 509 16.31 4.30 -3.03
N ASP A 510 15.83 5.51 -3.38
CA ASP A 510 14.73 6.16 -2.66
C ASP A 510 13.43 5.35 -2.79
N SER A 511 13.17 4.77 -3.97
CA SER A 511 12.03 3.87 -4.18
C SER A 511 12.16 2.57 -3.38
N PHE A 512 13.37 2.03 -3.22
CA PHE A 512 13.65 0.91 -2.32
C PHE A 512 13.31 1.29 -0.88
N GLY A 513 13.82 2.43 -0.39
CA GLY A 513 13.52 2.94 0.95
C GLY A 513 12.02 3.14 1.19
N ALA A 514 11.32 3.72 0.22
CA ALA A 514 9.87 3.89 0.29
C ALA A 514 9.11 2.54 0.33
N GLY A 515 9.53 1.57 -0.49
CA GLY A 515 8.95 0.22 -0.49
C GLY A 515 9.16 -0.51 0.84
N LEU A 516 10.35 -0.36 1.45
CA LEU A 516 10.66 -0.89 2.78
C LEU A 516 9.75 -0.27 3.85
N ILE A 517 9.67 1.07 3.90
CA ILE A 517 8.83 1.81 4.86
C ILE A 517 7.36 1.40 4.71
N TYR A 518 6.85 1.39 3.47
CA TYR A 518 5.48 0.97 3.17
C TYR A 518 5.17 -0.43 3.70
N SER A 519 6.02 -1.40 3.40
CA SER A 519 5.80 -2.80 3.79
C SER A 519 5.90 -3.01 5.30
N CYS A 520 6.81 -2.30 5.99
CA CYS A 520 6.89 -2.28 7.44
C CYS A 520 5.59 -1.74 8.07
N LEU A 521 5.03 -0.64 7.54
CA LEU A 521 3.77 -0.06 8.00
C LEU A 521 2.54 -0.92 7.66
N GLN A 522 2.65 -1.85 6.72
CA GLN A 522 1.63 -2.86 6.46
C GLN A 522 1.79 -4.13 7.32
N ASN A 523 2.78 -4.17 8.23
CA ASN A 523 3.11 -5.34 9.06
C ASN A 523 3.37 -6.61 8.22
N ALA A 524 4.03 -6.44 7.06
CA ALA A 524 4.38 -7.55 6.19
C ALA A 524 5.46 -8.44 6.83
N SER A 525 5.56 -9.70 6.41
CA SER A 525 6.67 -10.56 6.84
C SER A 525 8.02 -10.01 6.38
N PRO A 526 9.15 -10.28 7.08
CA PRO A 526 10.46 -9.79 6.66
C PRO A 526 10.83 -10.15 5.22
N GLN A 527 10.45 -11.34 4.75
CA GLN A 527 10.65 -11.74 3.35
C GLN A 527 9.79 -10.90 2.39
N ASP A 528 8.52 -10.64 2.71
CA ASP A 528 7.66 -9.80 1.86
C ASP A 528 8.10 -8.34 1.86
N ILE A 529 8.65 -7.84 2.97
CA ILE A 529 9.23 -6.49 3.06
C ILE A 529 10.35 -6.33 2.02
N ILE A 530 11.32 -7.24 2.00
CA ILE A 530 12.47 -7.11 1.11
C ILE A 530 12.11 -7.36 -0.36
N GLU A 531 11.20 -8.29 -0.65
CA GLU A 531 10.69 -8.55 -2.00
C GLU A 531 9.95 -7.32 -2.57
N PHE A 532 9.09 -6.70 -1.77
CA PHE A 532 8.36 -5.50 -2.19
C PHE A 532 9.32 -4.32 -2.42
N ALA A 533 10.27 -4.09 -1.52
CA ALA A 533 11.23 -2.99 -1.61
C ALA A 533 12.10 -3.10 -2.88
N VAL A 534 12.60 -4.30 -3.19
CA VAL A 534 13.41 -4.53 -4.40
C VAL A 534 12.56 -4.41 -5.67
N ALA A 535 11.35 -4.94 -5.68
CA ALA A 535 10.45 -4.84 -6.83
C ALA A 535 10.06 -3.37 -7.12
N ALA A 536 9.79 -2.57 -6.08
CA ALA A 536 9.53 -1.13 -6.22
C ALA A 536 10.72 -0.40 -6.84
N SER A 537 11.93 -0.66 -6.36
CA SER A 537 13.16 -0.12 -6.91
C SER A 537 13.40 -0.55 -8.35
N CYS A 538 13.19 -1.83 -8.66
CA CYS A 538 13.33 -2.38 -9.99
C CYS A 538 12.43 -1.66 -11.01
N LEU A 539 11.15 -1.49 -10.71
CA LEU A 539 10.20 -0.79 -11.56
C LEU A 539 10.56 0.68 -11.73
N LYS A 540 11.04 1.37 -10.67
CA LYS A 540 11.50 2.75 -10.77
C LYS A 540 12.60 2.95 -11.81
N HIS A 541 13.51 2.03 -11.96
CA HIS A 541 14.59 2.13 -12.95
C HIS A 541 14.09 2.18 -14.41
N SER A 542 12.86 1.77 -14.67
CA SER A 542 12.21 1.85 -15.99
C SER A 542 11.49 3.18 -16.27
N ILE A 543 11.50 4.13 -15.33
CA ILE A 543 10.74 5.38 -15.37
C ILE A 543 11.70 6.57 -15.42
N GLU A 544 11.44 7.51 -16.35
CA GLU A 544 12.15 8.78 -16.44
C GLU A 544 11.90 9.69 -15.24
N GLY A 545 12.91 10.46 -14.85
CA GLY A 545 12.84 11.43 -13.75
C GLY A 545 13.11 10.79 -12.40
N ASP A 546 13.03 11.58 -11.33
CA ASP A 546 13.37 11.16 -9.97
C ASP A 546 12.23 10.42 -9.27
N PHE A 547 10.99 10.88 -9.49
CA PHE A 547 9.83 10.38 -8.80
C PHE A 547 9.38 9.02 -9.30
N ASN A 548 9.00 8.18 -8.37
CA ASN A 548 8.45 6.87 -8.65
C ASN A 548 6.96 6.96 -8.98
N MET A 549 6.56 6.53 -10.18
CA MET A 549 5.19 6.60 -10.70
C MET A 549 4.48 5.25 -10.70
N ILE A 550 4.98 4.28 -9.92
CA ILE A 550 4.40 2.93 -9.85
C ILE A 550 3.33 2.83 -8.77
N THR A 551 2.43 1.90 -8.96
CA THR A 551 1.38 1.54 -8.01
C THR A 551 1.78 0.33 -7.16
N VAL A 552 1.11 0.17 -6.01
CA VAL A 552 1.29 -1.01 -5.14
C VAL A 552 0.99 -2.31 -5.88
N ASP A 553 -0.01 -2.30 -6.78
CA ASP A 553 -0.39 -3.50 -7.54
C ASP A 553 0.68 -3.91 -8.55
N GLU A 554 1.33 -2.95 -9.24
CA GLU A 554 2.47 -3.23 -10.11
C GLU A 554 3.63 -3.84 -9.34
N VAL A 555 3.96 -3.28 -8.17
CA VAL A 555 5.02 -3.81 -7.30
C VAL A 555 4.70 -5.22 -6.84
N LYS A 556 3.47 -5.47 -6.34
CA LYS A 556 3.03 -6.80 -5.89
C LYS A 556 3.06 -7.84 -7.02
N LYS A 557 2.67 -7.41 -8.22
CA LYS A 557 2.68 -8.27 -9.41
C LYS A 557 4.11 -8.73 -9.74
N LEU A 558 5.07 -7.79 -9.77
CA LEU A 558 6.46 -8.11 -10.02
C LEU A 558 7.06 -8.98 -8.89
N ALA A 559 6.83 -8.62 -7.63
CA ALA A 559 7.27 -9.40 -6.47
C ALA A 559 6.69 -10.82 -6.47
N GLY A 560 5.44 -10.99 -6.95
CA GLY A 560 4.77 -12.28 -7.15
C GLY A 560 5.32 -13.12 -8.31
N GLY A 561 6.26 -12.61 -9.11
CA GLY A 561 6.97 -13.35 -10.16
C GLY A 561 6.52 -13.05 -11.60
N ASP A 562 5.55 -12.15 -11.83
CA ASP A 562 5.19 -11.73 -13.19
C ASP A 562 6.13 -10.62 -13.69
N SER A 563 7.24 -11.06 -14.30
CA SER A 563 8.23 -10.19 -14.94
C SER A 563 8.06 -10.13 -16.47
N SER A 564 6.89 -10.56 -17.01
CA SER A 564 6.72 -10.79 -18.45
C SER A 564 6.69 -9.51 -19.29
N GLY A 565 6.46 -8.33 -18.69
CA GLY A 565 6.34 -7.05 -19.40
C GLY A 565 5.21 -7.01 -20.45
N ARG A 566 4.25 -7.96 -20.39
CA ARG A 566 3.14 -8.04 -21.36
C ARG A 566 2.16 -6.89 -21.17
N VAL A 567 1.58 -6.43 -22.27
CA VAL A 567 0.55 -5.38 -22.28
C VAL A 567 -0.59 -5.77 -21.33
N GLN A 568 -0.86 -4.91 -20.37
CA GLN A 568 -2.04 -5.01 -19.50
C GLN A 568 -3.24 -4.41 -20.26
N ARG A 569 -4.31 -5.20 -20.41
CA ARG A 569 -5.55 -4.78 -21.07
C ARG A 569 -6.70 -4.78 -20.08
#